data_fe18294f261b92eb8382ed2ef73a6e8a
#
_entry.id   fe18294f261b92eb8382ed2ef73a6e8a
#
_cell.length_a   1.000
_cell.length_b   1.000
_cell.length_c   1.000
_cell.angle_alpha   90.00
_cell.angle_beta   90.00
_cell.angle_gamma   90.00
#
_symmetry.space_group_name_H-M   'P 1'
#
loop_
_entity.id
_entity.type
_entity.pdbx_description
1 polymer ?
#
loop_
_entity_poly.entity_id
_entity_poly.type
_entity_poly.pdbx_seq_one_letter_code
_entity_poly.pdbx_strand_id
1 'polypeptide(L)'
;MPPRRLCRDEYNKVSGLDNAKQIWDTLKISHEGNDATMITKMELVEGELGRFAMIRGEEPTQTYNRLKTLVNKIRSYGSTRWTDHDVVRPMLRSFIVIDPHLVNLIRENPRYTKMTTEEILGKFVSGCMMVKEARYVDDALNGALPVYEPQPVALKETSSREALPR
;
A
#
# COMPACT_ATOMS: atom_id res chain seq x y z
N MET A 1 -2.61 6.19 -24.61
CA MET A 1 -3.44 7.23 -23.95
C MET A 1 -3.71 8.34 -24.96
N PRO A 2 -4.95 8.79 -25.16
CA PRO A 2 -5.20 9.95 -26.00
C PRO A 2 -4.53 11.19 -25.36
N PRO A 3 -3.98 12.13 -26.16
CA PRO A 3 -3.38 13.34 -25.62
C PRO A 3 -4.45 14.12 -24.86
N ARG A 4 -4.17 14.44 -23.58
CA ARG A 4 -5.06 15.29 -22.79
C ARG A 4 -5.08 16.67 -23.45
N ARG A 5 -6.24 17.05 -23.95
CA ARG A 5 -6.44 18.40 -24.47
C ARG A 5 -6.44 19.39 -23.29
N LEU A 6 -5.80 20.53 -23.48
CA LEU A 6 -5.91 21.65 -22.53
C LEU A 6 -7.38 22.01 -22.36
N CYS A 7 -7.82 22.19 -21.12
CA CYS A 7 -9.14 22.73 -20.88
C CYS A 7 -9.17 24.25 -21.20
N ARG A 8 -10.36 24.83 -21.31
CA ARG A 8 -10.53 26.26 -21.67
C ARG A 8 -9.82 27.17 -20.69
N ASP A 9 -9.83 26.81 -19.40
CA ASP A 9 -9.20 27.64 -18.37
C ASP A 9 -7.66 27.58 -18.46
N GLU A 10 -7.10 26.39 -18.79
CA GLU A 10 -5.66 26.23 -19.03
C GLU A 10 -5.21 26.99 -20.26
N TYR A 11 -6.00 26.92 -21.34
CA TYR A 11 -5.72 27.70 -22.56
C TYR A 11 -5.71 29.18 -22.29
N ASN A 12 -6.68 29.71 -21.54
CA ASN A 12 -6.76 31.14 -21.23
C ASN A 12 -5.54 31.64 -20.44
N LYS A 13 -4.92 30.79 -19.61
CA LYS A 13 -3.72 31.16 -18.84
C LYS A 13 -2.47 31.30 -19.71
N VAL A 14 -2.42 30.64 -20.85
CA VAL A 14 -1.22 30.57 -21.71
C VAL A 14 -1.42 31.20 -23.08
N SER A 15 -2.64 31.63 -23.45
CA SER A 15 -2.98 32.13 -24.76
C SER A 15 -2.24 33.42 -25.18
N GLY A 16 -1.66 34.14 -24.22
CA GLY A 16 -0.85 35.34 -24.47
C GLY A 16 0.67 35.10 -24.43
N LEU A 17 1.12 33.84 -24.34
CA LEU A 17 2.54 33.54 -24.25
C LEU A 17 3.06 32.96 -25.57
N ASP A 18 4.13 33.59 -26.08
CA ASP A 18 4.71 33.27 -27.40
C ASP A 18 5.83 32.22 -27.29
N ASN A 19 6.32 31.87 -26.07
CA ASN A 19 7.43 30.97 -25.85
C ASN A 19 6.95 29.68 -25.25
N ALA A 20 7.27 28.53 -25.89
CA ALA A 20 6.91 27.21 -25.43
C ALA A 20 7.41 26.91 -23.99
N LYS A 21 8.58 27.43 -23.61
CA LYS A 21 9.10 27.28 -22.23
C LYS A 21 8.24 28.05 -21.24
N GLN A 22 7.83 29.30 -21.55
CA GLN A 22 6.95 30.08 -20.68
C GLN A 22 5.58 29.41 -20.54
N ILE A 23 5.03 28.88 -21.63
CA ILE A 23 3.78 28.10 -21.62
C ILE A 23 3.92 26.91 -20.68
N TRP A 24 5.00 26.13 -20.83
CA TRP A 24 5.25 24.97 -19.97
C TRP A 24 5.42 25.33 -18.51
N ASP A 25 6.24 26.35 -18.19
CA ASP A 25 6.47 26.79 -16.82
C ASP A 25 5.18 27.31 -16.17
N THR A 26 4.36 28.05 -16.91
CA THR A 26 3.06 28.56 -16.44
C THR A 26 2.08 27.42 -16.16
N LEU A 27 1.97 26.44 -17.06
CA LEU A 27 1.13 25.27 -16.86
C LEU A 27 1.63 24.42 -15.69
N LYS A 28 2.95 24.23 -15.59
CA LYS A 28 3.57 23.50 -14.48
C LYS A 28 3.24 24.15 -13.13
N ILE A 29 3.45 25.46 -13.00
CA ILE A 29 3.10 26.21 -11.77
C ILE A 29 1.60 26.12 -11.47
N SER A 30 0.76 26.15 -12.51
CA SER A 30 -0.69 26.06 -12.35
C SER A 30 -1.16 24.69 -11.84
N HIS A 31 -0.49 23.61 -12.23
CA HIS A 31 -0.85 22.24 -11.85
C HIS A 31 -0.14 21.75 -10.59
N GLU A 32 1.15 22.04 -10.47
CA GLU A 32 1.97 21.54 -9.37
C GLU A 32 2.02 22.54 -8.20
N GLY A 33 1.84 23.80 -8.47
CA GLY A 33 2.06 24.93 -7.55
C GLY A 33 3.49 25.47 -7.66
N ASN A 34 3.72 26.59 -6.99
CA ASN A 34 5.06 27.14 -6.83
C ASN A 34 5.84 26.39 -5.72
N ASP A 35 7.13 26.66 -5.57
CA ASP A 35 8.00 26.01 -4.58
C ASP A 35 7.44 26.12 -3.16
N ALA A 36 6.87 27.26 -2.77
CA ALA A 36 6.25 27.45 -1.46
C ALA A 36 5.02 26.54 -1.27
N THR A 37 4.21 26.36 -2.31
CA THR A 37 3.07 25.43 -2.28
C THR A 37 3.52 23.98 -2.16
N MET A 38 4.61 23.62 -2.86
CA MET A 38 5.18 22.27 -2.77
C MET A 38 5.72 21.98 -1.37
N ILE A 39 6.43 22.94 -0.75
CA ILE A 39 6.90 22.83 0.63
C ILE A 39 5.73 22.61 1.59
N THR A 40 4.68 23.44 1.48
CA THR A 40 3.48 23.29 2.33
C THR A 40 2.80 21.94 2.15
N LYS A 41 2.66 21.45 0.91
CA LYS A 41 2.13 20.11 0.63
C LYS A 41 3.00 19.01 1.25
N MET A 42 4.32 19.16 1.19
CA MET A 42 5.26 18.23 1.79
C MET A 42 5.11 18.19 3.31
N GLU A 43 5.08 19.35 3.98
CA GLU A 43 4.88 19.47 5.42
C GLU A 43 3.56 18.84 5.90
N LEU A 44 2.46 19.03 5.15
CA LEU A 44 1.18 18.41 5.44
C LEU A 44 1.27 16.88 5.40
N VAL A 45 1.90 16.31 4.38
CA VAL A 45 2.06 14.85 4.26
C VAL A 45 3.04 14.32 5.31
N GLU A 46 4.09 15.05 5.66
CA GLU A 46 4.97 14.69 6.80
C GLU A 46 4.18 14.66 8.12
N GLY A 47 3.29 15.62 8.34
CA GLY A 47 2.39 15.62 9.48
C GLY A 47 1.45 14.41 9.50
N GLU A 48 0.91 13.98 8.34
CA GLU A 48 0.11 12.77 8.20
C GLU A 48 0.93 11.52 8.52
N LEU A 49 2.15 11.41 7.99
CA LEU A 49 3.08 10.31 8.28
C LEU A 49 3.49 10.29 9.76
N GLY A 50 3.67 11.47 10.36
CA GLY A 50 3.95 11.63 11.79
C GLY A 50 2.84 11.07 12.69
N ARG A 51 1.58 11.15 12.27
CA ARG A 51 0.40 10.65 12.97
C ARG A 51 -0.15 9.35 12.41
N PHE A 52 0.57 8.75 11.45
CA PHE A 52 0.12 7.55 10.78
C PHE A 52 -0.15 6.41 11.79
N ALA A 53 -1.32 5.84 11.72
CA ALA A 53 -1.76 4.72 12.51
C ALA A 53 -2.68 3.79 11.71
N MET A 54 -2.79 2.55 12.12
CA MET A 54 -3.75 1.61 11.57
C MET A 54 -5.18 2.01 11.95
N ILE A 55 -6.10 1.87 11.01
CA ILE A 55 -7.52 2.13 11.24
C ILE A 55 -8.16 0.86 11.78
N ARG A 56 -9.13 1.00 12.68
CA ARG A 56 -9.84 -0.14 13.25
C ARG A 56 -10.53 -0.98 12.16
N GLY A 57 -10.24 -2.28 12.13
CA GLY A 57 -10.76 -3.21 11.11
C GLY A 57 -9.94 -3.26 9.82
N GLU A 58 -8.88 -2.45 9.69
CA GLU A 58 -7.96 -2.50 8.56
C GLU A 58 -7.04 -3.72 8.68
N GLU A 59 -6.73 -4.36 7.56
CA GLU A 59 -5.74 -5.43 7.53
C GLU A 59 -4.30 -4.87 7.35
N PRO A 60 -3.25 -5.62 7.75
CA PRO A 60 -1.87 -5.18 7.62
C PRO A 60 -1.50 -4.73 6.20
N THR A 61 -1.97 -5.44 5.18
CA THR A 61 -1.73 -5.13 3.77
C THR A 61 -2.37 -3.81 3.35
N GLN A 62 -3.59 -3.54 3.82
CA GLN A 62 -4.31 -2.30 3.53
C GLN A 62 -3.60 -1.10 4.19
N THR A 63 -3.23 -1.24 5.47
CA THR A 63 -2.44 -0.24 6.19
C THR A 63 -1.13 0.05 5.48
N TYR A 64 -0.39 -0.98 5.05
CA TYR A 64 0.86 -0.83 4.31
C TYR A 64 0.66 -0.09 2.98
N ASN A 65 -0.36 -0.44 2.20
CA ASN A 65 -0.65 0.20 0.92
C ASN A 65 -0.97 1.70 1.11
N ARG A 66 -1.72 2.05 2.16
CA ARG A 66 -2.01 3.44 2.53
C ARG A 66 -0.75 4.19 2.94
N LEU A 67 0.12 3.57 3.73
CA LEU A 67 1.44 4.14 4.09
C LEU A 67 2.29 4.37 2.85
N LYS A 68 2.39 3.39 1.96
CA LYS A 68 3.17 3.49 0.72
C LYS A 68 2.65 4.60 -0.19
N THR A 69 1.33 4.80 -0.24
CA THR A 69 0.72 5.90 -1.00
C THR A 69 1.15 7.27 -0.44
N LEU A 70 1.17 7.45 0.88
CA LEU A 70 1.65 8.69 1.51
C LEU A 70 3.14 8.92 1.26
N VAL A 71 3.96 7.87 1.35
CA VAL A 71 5.40 7.95 1.08
C VAL A 71 5.68 8.31 -0.38
N ASN A 72 4.95 7.71 -1.33
CA ASN A 72 5.08 8.05 -2.74
C ASN A 72 4.65 9.50 -3.01
N LYS A 73 3.60 9.96 -2.33
CA LYS A 73 3.13 11.35 -2.42
C LYS A 73 4.17 12.35 -1.93
N ILE A 74 4.82 12.09 -0.79
CA ILE A 74 5.85 12.99 -0.28
C ILE A 74 7.11 12.98 -1.16
N ARG A 75 7.49 11.82 -1.70
CA ARG A 75 8.59 11.71 -2.67
C ARG A 75 8.29 12.48 -3.97
N SER A 76 7.04 12.49 -4.44
CA SER A 76 6.64 13.28 -5.62
C SER A 76 6.75 14.79 -5.40
N TYR A 77 6.73 15.26 -4.16
CA TYR A 77 6.98 16.67 -3.81
C TYR A 77 8.47 16.99 -3.64
N GLY A 78 9.37 16.02 -3.94
CA GLY A 78 10.81 16.22 -3.92
C GLY A 78 11.50 15.89 -2.60
N SER A 79 10.81 15.28 -1.64
CA SER A 79 11.44 14.84 -0.39
C SER A 79 12.40 13.69 -0.64
N THR A 80 13.65 13.85 -0.21
CA THR A 80 14.69 12.81 -0.21
C THR A 80 14.83 12.09 1.13
N ARG A 81 14.10 12.56 2.14
CA ARG A 81 14.22 12.12 3.53
C ARG A 81 13.62 10.74 3.80
N TRP A 82 12.62 10.33 3.01
CA TRP A 82 11.87 9.10 3.25
C TRP A 82 12.49 7.93 2.48
N THR A 83 13.53 7.33 3.05
CA THR A 83 14.10 6.06 2.58
C THR A 83 13.19 4.89 2.97
N ASP A 84 13.45 3.69 2.43
CA ASP A 84 12.66 2.51 2.79
C ASP A 84 12.79 2.16 4.28
N HIS A 85 13.95 2.44 4.89
CA HIS A 85 14.14 2.25 6.33
C HIS A 85 13.34 3.26 7.17
N ASP A 86 13.19 4.51 6.72
CA ASP A 86 12.38 5.51 7.42
C ASP A 86 10.90 5.13 7.47
N VAL A 87 10.42 4.38 6.46
CA VAL A 87 9.06 3.85 6.39
C VAL A 87 8.80 2.74 7.41
N VAL A 88 9.83 1.98 7.80
CA VAL A 88 9.71 0.90 8.78
C VAL A 88 9.19 1.41 10.14
N ARG A 89 9.66 2.58 10.58
CA ARG A 89 9.27 3.13 11.90
C ARG A 89 7.77 3.44 12.00
N PRO A 90 7.14 4.22 11.12
CA PRO A 90 5.69 4.45 11.14
C PRO A 90 4.89 3.17 10.90
N MET A 91 5.41 2.25 10.09
CA MET A 91 4.79 0.94 9.86
C MET A 91 4.71 0.12 11.15
N LEU A 92 5.82 -0.09 11.85
CA LEU A 92 5.83 -0.82 13.12
C LEU A 92 5.00 -0.14 14.20
N ARG A 93 4.99 1.20 14.24
CA ARG A 93 4.13 1.93 15.16
C ARG A 93 2.64 1.66 14.89
N SER A 94 2.25 1.60 13.63
CA SER A 94 0.86 1.30 13.26
C SER A 94 0.46 -0.13 13.58
N PHE A 95 1.39 -1.08 13.54
CA PHE A 95 1.14 -2.50 13.78
C PHE A 95 1.19 -2.90 15.27
N ILE A 96 1.59 -2.00 16.15
CA ILE A 96 1.55 -2.23 17.61
C ILE A 96 0.16 -2.65 18.10
N VAL A 97 -0.90 -2.17 17.42
CA VAL A 97 -2.31 -2.48 17.77
C VAL A 97 -2.67 -3.93 17.44
N ILE A 98 -1.98 -4.55 16.47
CA ILE A 98 -2.22 -5.93 16.06
C ILE A 98 -1.48 -6.88 16.99
N ASP A 99 -0.17 -6.70 17.09
CA ASP A 99 0.71 -7.58 17.86
C ASP A 99 1.92 -6.79 18.39
N PRO A 100 1.84 -6.25 19.62
CA PRO A 100 2.94 -5.54 20.25
C PRO A 100 4.15 -6.44 20.51
N HIS A 101 3.93 -7.75 20.74
CA HIS A 101 5.02 -8.70 20.98
C HIS A 101 5.85 -8.91 19.71
N LEU A 102 5.19 -9.11 18.57
CA LEU A 102 5.87 -9.24 17.28
C LEU A 102 6.63 -7.96 16.92
N VAL A 103 6.08 -6.77 17.22
CA VAL A 103 6.78 -5.49 17.02
C VAL A 103 8.08 -5.45 17.82
N ASN A 104 8.05 -5.86 19.10
CA ASN A 104 9.24 -5.88 19.94
C ASN A 104 10.27 -6.90 19.43
N LEU A 105 9.83 -8.10 19.09
CA LEU A 105 10.68 -9.15 18.51
C LEU A 105 11.40 -8.68 17.23
N ILE A 106 10.70 -7.93 16.37
CA ILE A 106 11.29 -7.34 15.16
C ILE A 106 12.34 -6.30 15.52
N ARG A 107 12.08 -5.43 16.51
CA ARG A 107 13.01 -4.37 16.94
C ARG A 107 14.27 -4.93 17.62
N GLU A 108 14.14 -6.03 18.34
CA GLU A 108 15.25 -6.71 19.02
C GLU A 108 16.10 -7.56 18.06
N ASN A 109 15.61 -7.79 16.84
CA ASN A 109 16.34 -8.57 15.86
C ASN A 109 17.63 -7.85 15.44
N PRO A 110 18.81 -8.50 15.50
CA PRO A 110 20.08 -7.89 15.07
C PRO A 110 20.09 -7.43 13.60
N ARG A 111 19.22 -7.99 12.78
CA ARG A 111 19.05 -7.62 11.37
C ARG A 111 18.00 -6.54 11.13
N TYR A 112 17.42 -5.98 12.20
CA TYR A 112 16.35 -4.97 12.10
C TYR A 112 16.66 -3.83 11.13
N THR A 113 17.88 -3.29 11.18
CA THR A 113 18.32 -2.18 10.30
C THR A 113 18.42 -2.55 8.82
N LYS A 114 18.40 -3.85 8.51
CA LYS A 114 18.49 -4.38 7.14
C LYS A 114 17.18 -5.00 6.64
N MET A 115 16.16 -5.07 7.51
CA MET A 115 14.87 -5.66 7.14
C MET A 115 14.12 -4.71 6.21
N THR A 116 13.54 -5.29 5.17
CA THR A 116 12.68 -4.55 4.24
C THR A 116 11.26 -4.40 4.79
N THR A 117 10.53 -3.42 4.26
CA THR A 117 9.12 -3.22 4.61
C THR A 117 8.26 -4.44 4.23
N GLU A 118 8.60 -5.11 3.13
CA GLU A 118 7.95 -6.32 2.64
C GLU A 118 8.17 -7.51 3.57
N GLU A 119 9.40 -7.70 4.08
CA GLU A 119 9.70 -8.76 5.06
C GLU A 119 8.90 -8.55 6.36
N ILE A 120 8.82 -7.32 6.82
CA ILE A 120 8.05 -6.96 8.02
C ILE A 120 6.56 -7.20 7.77
N LEU A 121 6.03 -6.74 6.64
CA LEU A 121 4.63 -6.98 6.26
C LEU A 121 4.32 -8.48 6.24
N GLY A 122 5.18 -9.29 5.60
CA GLY A 122 5.02 -10.74 5.53
C GLY A 122 4.88 -11.39 6.90
N LYS A 123 5.68 -10.94 7.89
CA LYS A 123 5.58 -11.44 9.28
C LYS A 123 4.22 -11.12 9.93
N PHE A 124 3.70 -9.90 9.75
CA PHE A 124 2.41 -9.51 10.29
C PHE A 124 1.24 -10.21 9.58
N VAL A 125 1.29 -10.34 8.27
CA VAL A 125 0.27 -11.08 7.50
C VAL A 125 0.24 -12.55 7.93
N SER A 126 1.41 -13.20 8.03
CA SER A 126 1.50 -14.59 8.50
C SER A 126 1.00 -14.74 9.94
N GLY A 127 1.36 -13.82 10.83
CA GLY A 127 0.86 -13.80 12.21
C GLY A 127 -0.66 -13.69 12.27
N CYS A 128 -1.26 -12.78 11.50
CA CYS A 128 -2.71 -12.65 11.42
C CYS A 128 -3.39 -13.92 10.88
N MET A 129 -2.78 -14.60 9.90
CA MET A 129 -3.31 -15.86 9.38
C MET A 129 -3.28 -16.95 10.46
N MET A 130 -2.18 -17.08 11.19
CA MET A 130 -2.07 -18.05 12.28
C MET A 130 -3.09 -17.80 13.40
N VAL A 131 -3.33 -16.53 13.75
CA VAL A 131 -4.35 -16.17 14.75
C VAL A 131 -5.76 -16.52 14.26
N LYS A 132 -6.06 -16.25 12.98
CA LYS A 132 -7.35 -16.62 12.36
C LYS A 132 -7.54 -18.14 12.38
N GLU A 133 -6.51 -18.90 12.02
CA GLU A 133 -6.53 -20.36 12.04
C GLU A 133 -6.71 -20.91 13.45
N ALA A 134 -5.97 -20.38 14.44
CA ALA A 134 -6.11 -20.80 15.82
C ALA A 134 -7.54 -20.56 16.36
N ARG A 135 -8.16 -19.43 16.02
CA ARG A 135 -9.58 -19.16 16.37
C ARG A 135 -10.53 -20.14 15.70
N TYR A 136 -10.31 -20.40 14.40
CA TYR A 136 -11.14 -21.37 13.68
C TYR A 136 -11.10 -22.75 14.33
N VAL A 137 -9.90 -23.23 14.71
CA VAL A 137 -9.73 -24.51 15.41
C VAL A 137 -10.41 -24.49 16.77
N ASP A 138 -10.28 -23.39 17.55
CA ASP A 138 -10.93 -23.25 18.86
C ASP A 138 -12.45 -23.26 18.74
N ASP A 139 -12.99 -22.50 17.79
CA ASP A 139 -14.43 -22.46 17.50
C ASP A 139 -14.97 -23.82 17.04
N ALA A 140 -14.20 -24.56 16.24
CA ALA A 140 -14.56 -25.91 15.81
C ALA A 140 -14.57 -26.91 16.98
N LEU A 141 -13.57 -26.83 17.88
CA LEU A 141 -13.50 -27.66 19.07
C LEU A 141 -14.63 -27.38 20.07
N ASN A 142 -15.07 -26.12 20.15
CA ASN A 142 -16.15 -25.69 21.01
C ASN A 142 -17.55 -25.87 20.37
N GLY A 143 -17.64 -26.47 19.16
CA GLY A 143 -18.89 -26.71 18.45
C GLY A 143 -19.60 -25.44 17.94
N ALA A 144 -18.86 -24.32 17.86
CA ALA A 144 -19.39 -23.03 17.42
C ALA A 144 -19.48 -22.90 15.89
N LEU A 145 -18.78 -23.76 15.14
CA LEU A 145 -18.78 -23.77 13.68
C LEU A 145 -19.56 -24.96 13.12
N PRO A 146 -20.30 -24.81 12.01
CA PRO A 146 -20.84 -25.94 11.28
C PRO A 146 -19.68 -26.83 10.80
N VAL A 147 -19.85 -28.15 10.93
CA VAL A 147 -18.90 -29.14 10.43
C VAL A 147 -18.62 -28.86 8.96
N TYR A 148 -17.36 -28.64 8.61
CA TYR A 148 -16.96 -28.49 7.21
C TYR A 148 -17.22 -29.79 6.46
N GLU A 149 -18.23 -29.81 5.62
CA GLU A 149 -18.40 -30.87 4.63
C GLU A 149 -17.48 -30.55 3.44
N PRO A 150 -16.42 -31.38 3.21
CA PRO A 150 -15.57 -31.17 2.03
C PRO A 150 -16.41 -31.35 0.78
N GLN A 151 -16.51 -30.28 -0.01
CA GLN A 151 -17.18 -30.37 -1.31
C GLN A 151 -16.46 -31.41 -2.17
N PRO A 152 -17.16 -32.36 -2.79
CA PRO A 152 -16.54 -33.34 -3.65
C PRO A 152 -15.87 -32.62 -4.82
N VAL A 153 -14.55 -32.76 -4.91
CA VAL A 153 -13.77 -32.25 -6.04
C VAL A 153 -14.24 -33.04 -7.25
N ALA A 154 -15.03 -32.41 -8.12
CA ALA A 154 -15.43 -33.00 -9.37
C ALA A 154 -14.18 -33.15 -10.26
N LEU A 155 -13.58 -34.36 -10.23
CA LEU A 155 -12.59 -34.78 -11.20
C LEU A 155 -13.26 -34.76 -12.57
N LYS A 156 -12.90 -33.79 -13.42
CA LYS A 156 -13.24 -33.83 -14.84
C LYS A 156 -12.52 -35.04 -15.44
N GLU A 157 -13.22 -36.12 -15.65
CA GLU A 157 -12.77 -37.20 -16.51
C GLU A 157 -12.64 -36.65 -17.94
N THR A 158 -11.42 -36.41 -18.37
CA THR A 158 -11.09 -36.20 -19.78
C THR A 158 -11.17 -37.56 -20.48
N SER A 159 -12.34 -37.87 -20.93
CA SER A 159 -12.56 -39.01 -21.86
C SER A 159 -11.97 -38.64 -23.23
N SER A 160 -10.69 -38.90 -23.43
CA SER A 160 -10.07 -38.93 -24.75
C SER A 160 -10.44 -40.27 -25.40
N ARG A 161 -11.53 -40.30 -26.16
CA ARG A 161 -11.75 -41.35 -27.17
C ARG A 161 -11.00 -40.95 -28.44
N GLU A 162 -9.79 -41.47 -28.55
CA GLU A 162 -9.13 -41.59 -29.86
C GLU A 162 -9.88 -42.61 -30.69
N ALA A 163 -10.53 -42.15 -31.78
CA ALA A 163 -11.04 -43.00 -32.85
C ALA A 163 -9.90 -43.22 -33.85
N LEU A 164 -9.44 -44.46 -33.95
CA LEU A 164 -8.56 -44.93 -35.02
C LEU A 164 -9.32 -45.00 -36.35
N PRO A 165 -8.77 -44.49 -37.47
CA PRO A 165 -9.32 -44.73 -38.78
C PRO A 165 -8.89 -46.08 -39.31
N ARG A 166 -9.84 -46.76 -39.98
CA ARG A 166 -9.58 -47.92 -40.81
C ARG A 166 -9.11 -47.49 -42.20
#